data_9627393f4232b55e113c3aa293944e61
#
_entry.id   9627393f4232b55e113c3aa293944e61
#
_cell.length_a   1.000
_cell.length_b   1.000
_cell.length_c   1.000
_cell.angle_alpha   90.00
_cell.angle_beta   90.00
_cell.angle_gamma   90.00
#
_symmetry.space_group_name_H-M   'P 1'
#
loop_
_entity.id
_entity.type
_entity.pdbx_description
1 polymer ?
#
loop_
_entity_poly.entity_id
_entity_poly.type
_entity_poly.pdbx_seq_one_letter_code
_entity_poly.pdbx_strand_id
1 'polypeptide(L)'
;MLLQGRAKKYVRRAAAAVGHGLAAIALISAVPAHAATVDYTTTATFSCAGCVITSNGSGDVKVVYGTGVNTATLQFFGAPSGTSVISDGDFVSAAFGYIQASAEGRGSAINGTLQLAIRQTNPGPPLTGALPTAMLSGAISITRSTSYATFGSSPNPEVTLGGGVTYELDTSKNINNKTQYGYTIVSPASGKGQSSLQGNISATPEPRLLTLTSIGFAGLVVVAFRRRFRRAT
;
A
#
# COMPACT_ATOMS: atom_id res chain seq x y z
N MET A 1 -33.75 48.74 -41.50
CA MET A 1 -33.77 48.63 -40.01
C MET A 1 -34.19 47.23 -39.46
N LEU A 2 -34.52 46.27 -40.33
CA LEU A 2 -35.03 44.93 -39.92
C LEU A 2 -33.97 43.83 -39.76
N LEU A 3 -32.75 44.01 -40.22
CA LEU A 3 -31.66 43.02 -40.18
C LEU A 3 -30.85 42.98 -38.86
N GLN A 4 -30.81 44.10 -38.11
CA GLN A 4 -30.10 44.15 -36.84
C GLN A 4 -30.78 43.38 -35.68
N GLY A 5 -32.12 43.26 -35.74
CA GLY A 5 -32.90 42.56 -34.71
C GLY A 5 -32.73 41.04 -34.73
N ARG A 6 -32.48 40.44 -35.89
CA ARG A 6 -32.28 38.98 -36.01
C ARG A 6 -30.92 38.54 -35.53
N ALA A 7 -29.87 39.30 -35.80
CA ALA A 7 -28.50 38.98 -35.32
C ALA A 7 -28.40 38.94 -33.80
N LYS A 8 -29.02 39.91 -33.08
CA LYS A 8 -29.02 39.92 -31.60
C LYS A 8 -29.73 38.72 -30.97
N LYS A 9 -30.77 38.19 -31.63
CA LYS A 9 -31.53 37.05 -31.13
C LYS A 9 -30.76 35.74 -31.23
N TYR A 10 -29.93 35.58 -32.28
CA TYR A 10 -29.07 34.43 -32.46
C TYR A 10 -27.85 34.44 -31.51
N VAL A 11 -27.24 35.59 -31.27
CA VAL A 11 -26.12 35.71 -30.32
C VAL A 11 -26.57 35.40 -28.90
N ARG A 12 -27.75 35.86 -28.48
CA ARG A 12 -28.28 35.55 -27.12
C ARG A 12 -28.61 34.07 -26.97
N ARG A 13 -29.11 33.37 -28.00
CA ARG A 13 -29.37 31.94 -27.94
C ARG A 13 -28.09 31.09 -27.94
N ALA A 14 -27.06 31.53 -28.66
CA ALA A 14 -25.75 30.85 -28.64
C ALA A 14 -25.05 31.02 -27.29
N ALA A 15 -25.10 32.19 -26.66
CA ALA A 15 -24.53 32.45 -25.35
C ALA A 15 -25.22 31.62 -24.23
N ALA A 16 -26.56 31.46 -24.31
CA ALA A 16 -27.28 30.63 -23.35
C ALA A 16 -26.94 29.16 -23.49
N ALA A 17 -26.78 28.63 -24.71
CA ALA A 17 -26.41 27.23 -24.95
C ALA A 17 -24.99 26.90 -24.46
N VAL A 18 -24.04 27.82 -24.62
CA VAL A 18 -22.66 27.66 -24.11
C VAL A 18 -22.64 27.72 -22.58
N GLY A 19 -23.41 28.60 -21.96
CA GLY A 19 -23.51 28.71 -20.50
C GLY A 19 -24.05 27.45 -19.83
N HIS A 20 -25.07 26.79 -20.41
CA HIS A 20 -25.63 25.55 -19.89
C HIS A 20 -24.68 24.35 -20.09
N GLY A 21 -23.91 24.33 -21.18
CA GLY A 21 -22.90 23.31 -21.42
C GLY A 21 -21.73 23.35 -20.42
N LEU A 22 -21.26 24.54 -20.06
CA LEU A 22 -20.20 24.71 -19.06
C LEU A 22 -20.67 24.40 -17.64
N ALA A 23 -21.92 24.74 -17.29
CA ALA A 23 -22.49 24.41 -15.98
C ALA A 23 -22.68 22.90 -15.81
N ALA A 24 -23.03 22.16 -16.86
CA ALA A 24 -23.14 20.70 -16.83
C ALA A 24 -21.77 20.01 -16.63
N ILE A 25 -20.71 20.56 -17.21
CA ILE A 25 -19.34 20.04 -17.05
C ILE A 25 -18.84 20.30 -15.61
N ALA A 26 -19.14 21.44 -15.01
CA ALA A 26 -18.77 21.76 -13.65
C ALA A 26 -19.48 20.87 -12.59
N LEU A 27 -20.70 20.44 -12.86
CA LEU A 27 -21.46 19.54 -11.96
C LEU A 27 -20.95 18.10 -11.98
N ILE A 28 -20.29 17.65 -13.06
CA ILE A 28 -19.75 16.30 -13.18
C ILE A 28 -18.42 16.15 -12.41
N SER A 29 -17.71 17.26 -12.13
CA SER A 29 -16.42 17.22 -11.43
C SER A 29 -16.54 17.12 -9.90
N ALA A 30 -17.71 17.28 -9.32
CA ALA A 30 -17.95 17.11 -7.89
C ALA A 30 -18.38 15.66 -7.56
N VAL A 31 -17.59 14.67 -8.01
CA VAL A 31 -17.82 13.29 -7.55
C VAL A 31 -17.23 13.21 -6.13
N PRO A 32 -18.04 12.85 -5.11
CA PRO A 32 -17.53 12.72 -3.76
C PRO A 32 -16.37 11.71 -3.74
N ALA A 33 -15.30 12.08 -3.05
CA ALA A 33 -14.24 11.15 -2.71
C ALA A 33 -14.87 9.93 -2.01
N HIS A 34 -14.67 8.74 -2.54
CA HIS A 34 -15.18 7.53 -1.91
C HIS A 34 -14.10 6.93 -1.04
N ALA A 35 -14.44 6.71 0.21
CA ALA A 35 -13.61 5.92 1.09
C ALA A 35 -13.59 4.48 0.60
N ALA A 36 -12.40 3.95 0.36
CA ALA A 36 -12.20 2.54 0.06
C ALA A 36 -12.02 1.76 1.36
N THR A 37 -12.76 0.68 1.54
CA THR A 37 -12.48 -0.28 2.60
C THR A 37 -11.45 -1.27 2.09
N VAL A 38 -10.36 -1.44 2.83
CA VAL A 38 -9.29 -2.36 2.49
C VAL A 38 -9.21 -3.42 3.58
N ASP A 39 -9.41 -4.68 3.20
CA ASP A 39 -9.23 -5.83 4.08
C ASP A 39 -7.99 -6.62 3.65
N TYR A 40 -7.12 -6.92 4.59
CA TYR A 40 -5.87 -7.62 4.30
C TYR A 40 -5.44 -8.51 5.46
N THR A 41 -4.60 -9.49 5.14
CA THR A 41 -3.85 -10.32 6.08
C THR A 41 -2.38 -10.33 5.69
N THR A 42 -1.50 -10.58 6.64
CA THR A 42 -0.07 -10.65 6.38
C THR A 42 0.49 -12.01 6.78
N THR A 43 1.45 -12.49 6.00
CA THR A 43 2.22 -13.71 6.27
C THR A 43 3.70 -13.42 6.04
N ALA A 44 4.58 -14.25 6.60
CA ALA A 44 6.01 -14.12 6.37
C ALA A 44 6.62 -15.43 5.90
N THR A 45 7.70 -15.31 5.14
CA THR A 45 8.55 -16.44 4.77
C THR A 45 9.97 -16.15 5.22
N PHE A 46 10.54 -17.05 6.00
CA PHE A 46 11.95 -17.04 6.36
C PHE A 46 12.73 -18.01 5.47
N SER A 47 13.97 -17.64 5.14
CA SER A 47 14.92 -18.53 4.49
C SER A 47 16.29 -18.36 5.14
N CYS A 48 16.93 -19.45 5.50
CA CYS A 48 18.21 -19.48 6.18
C CYS A 48 18.94 -20.82 5.97
N ALA A 49 20.25 -20.79 6.04
CA ALA A 49 21.06 -21.98 6.01
C ALA A 49 21.23 -22.54 7.44
N GLY A 50 20.89 -23.82 7.66
CA GLY A 50 21.09 -24.49 8.94
C GLY A 50 20.15 -24.06 10.08
N CYS A 51 19.06 -23.44 9.78
CA CYS A 51 17.98 -23.18 10.74
C CYS A 51 16.83 -24.15 10.59
N VAL A 52 15.95 -24.21 11.58
CA VAL A 52 14.69 -24.97 11.54
C VAL A 52 13.53 -23.99 11.40
N ILE A 53 12.74 -24.18 10.36
CA ILE A 53 11.56 -23.34 10.08
C ILE A 53 10.32 -24.18 10.32
N THR A 54 9.37 -23.66 11.08
CA THR A 54 8.06 -24.26 11.34
C THR A 54 6.95 -23.24 11.10
N SER A 55 5.88 -23.67 10.45
CA SER A 55 4.67 -22.86 10.22
C SER A 55 3.49 -23.58 10.88
N ASN A 56 2.61 -22.81 11.52
CA ASN A 56 1.41 -23.35 12.18
C ASN A 56 0.14 -23.25 11.32
N GLY A 57 0.28 -22.84 10.05
CA GLY A 57 -0.87 -22.74 9.12
C GLY A 57 -1.77 -21.51 9.32
N SER A 58 -1.58 -20.74 10.38
CA SER A 58 -2.34 -19.49 10.65
C SER A 58 -1.64 -18.23 10.13
N GLY A 59 -0.59 -18.41 9.34
CA GLY A 59 0.25 -17.28 8.87
C GLY A 59 1.43 -16.98 9.76
N ASP A 60 1.49 -17.56 10.95
CA ASP A 60 2.63 -17.42 11.86
C ASP A 60 3.74 -18.38 11.47
N VAL A 61 4.95 -17.88 11.43
CA VAL A 61 6.13 -18.64 11.08
C VAL A 61 7.21 -18.46 12.13
N LYS A 62 7.74 -19.59 12.61
CA LYS A 62 8.81 -19.64 13.59
C LYS A 62 10.08 -20.16 12.94
N VAL A 63 11.21 -19.50 13.18
CA VAL A 63 12.53 -19.93 12.76
C VAL A 63 13.45 -20.03 13.97
N VAL A 64 14.17 -21.13 14.08
CA VAL A 64 15.12 -21.42 15.16
C VAL A 64 16.52 -21.50 14.59
N TYR A 65 17.41 -20.67 15.10
CA TYR A 65 18.83 -20.64 14.79
C TYR A 65 19.65 -21.27 15.93
N GLY A 66 20.75 -21.92 15.57
CA GLY A 66 21.59 -22.60 16.55
C GLY A 66 21.13 -24.02 16.82
N THR A 67 21.85 -24.69 17.74
CA THR A 67 21.62 -26.09 18.07
C THR A 67 21.77 -26.34 19.58
N GLY A 68 21.13 -27.41 20.05
CA GLY A 68 21.20 -27.79 21.46
C GLY A 68 20.59 -26.73 22.40
N VAL A 69 21.35 -26.36 23.43
CA VAL A 69 20.90 -25.41 24.47
C VAL A 69 21.13 -23.94 24.10
N ASN A 70 21.82 -23.66 23.00
CA ASN A 70 22.12 -22.30 22.56
C ASN A 70 21.36 -21.97 21.31
N THR A 71 20.16 -21.46 21.45
CA THR A 71 19.28 -21.14 20.33
C THR A 71 18.80 -19.70 20.37
N ALA A 72 18.49 -19.16 19.19
CA ALA A 72 17.75 -17.94 19.00
C ALA A 72 16.54 -18.23 18.14
N THR A 73 15.40 -17.74 18.53
CA THR A 73 14.15 -17.93 17.81
C THR A 73 13.60 -16.60 17.38
N LEU A 74 13.18 -16.52 16.12
CA LEU A 74 12.31 -15.47 15.62
C LEU A 74 10.97 -16.09 15.26
N GLN A 75 9.89 -15.47 15.70
CA GLN A 75 8.55 -15.84 15.31
C GLN A 75 7.83 -14.62 14.75
N PHE A 76 7.33 -14.73 13.54
CA PHE A 76 6.46 -13.73 12.95
C PHE A 76 5.01 -14.06 13.30
N PHE A 77 4.31 -13.02 13.73
CA PHE A 77 2.87 -13.05 13.93
C PHE A 77 2.25 -12.07 12.95
N GLY A 78 1.47 -12.60 12.01
CA GLY A 78 0.78 -11.81 11.02
C GLY A 78 -0.25 -10.86 11.64
N ALA A 79 -0.59 -9.78 10.94
CA ALA A 79 -1.77 -9.02 11.30
C ALA A 79 -3.00 -9.92 11.13
N PRO A 80 -3.79 -10.14 12.19
CA PRO A 80 -5.11 -10.70 12.02
C PRO A 80 -5.88 -9.74 11.12
N SER A 81 -6.80 -10.22 10.29
CA SER A 81 -7.56 -9.46 9.31
C SER A 81 -7.70 -7.97 9.67
N GLY A 82 -6.85 -7.14 9.08
CA GLY A 82 -6.91 -5.69 9.25
C GLY A 82 -7.96 -5.13 8.30
N THR A 83 -8.82 -4.25 8.80
CA THR A 83 -9.72 -3.45 7.98
C THR A 83 -9.32 -2.00 8.11
N SER A 84 -9.04 -1.36 7.00
CA SER A 84 -8.73 0.08 6.94
C SER A 84 -9.68 0.78 6.00
N VAL A 85 -10.15 1.95 6.40
CA VAL A 85 -10.95 2.83 5.54
C VAL A 85 -10.07 3.97 5.08
N ILE A 86 -9.85 4.05 3.78
CA ILE A 86 -8.93 5.00 3.15
C ILE A 86 -9.76 5.95 2.29
N SER A 87 -9.63 7.26 2.51
CA SER A 87 -10.17 8.26 1.59
C SER A 87 -9.27 8.40 0.36
N ASP A 88 -9.86 8.71 -0.79
CA ASP A 88 -9.12 8.88 -2.04
C ASP A 88 -7.96 9.88 -1.89
N GLY A 89 -6.74 9.44 -2.16
CA GLY A 89 -5.53 10.25 -2.07
C GLY A 89 -4.91 10.38 -0.68
N ASP A 90 -5.51 9.78 0.35
CA ASP A 90 -4.98 9.73 1.70
C ASP A 90 -4.19 8.44 1.95
N PHE A 91 -3.51 8.41 3.08
CA PHE A 91 -2.88 7.22 3.63
C PHE A 91 -3.40 6.97 5.06
N VAL A 92 -3.41 5.70 5.45
CA VAL A 92 -3.80 5.27 6.79
C VAL A 92 -2.69 4.40 7.36
N SER A 93 -2.28 4.68 8.59
CA SER A 93 -1.32 3.84 9.30
C SER A 93 -1.89 2.45 9.53
N ALA A 94 -1.08 1.43 9.27
CA ALA A 94 -1.46 0.03 9.35
C ALA A 94 -0.41 -0.80 10.10
N ALA A 95 -0.87 -1.82 10.81
CA ALA A 95 0.01 -2.81 11.42
C ALA A 95 0.10 -4.03 10.50
N PHE A 96 1.31 -4.41 10.12
CA PHE A 96 1.58 -5.60 9.30
C PHE A 96 1.99 -6.82 10.13
N GLY A 97 1.85 -6.73 11.45
CA GLY A 97 2.22 -7.79 12.38
C GLY A 97 3.43 -7.40 13.23
N TYR A 98 4.05 -8.41 13.83
CA TYR A 98 5.27 -8.22 14.62
C TYR A 98 6.17 -9.44 14.59
N ILE A 99 7.45 -9.21 14.84
CA ILE A 99 8.43 -10.26 15.04
C ILE A 99 8.69 -10.38 16.54
N GLN A 100 8.57 -11.57 17.08
CA GLN A 100 8.96 -11.87 18.46
C GLN A 100 10.28 -12.61 18.47
N ALA A 101 11.23 -12.09 19.24
CA ALA A 101 12.52 -12.70 19.46
C ALA A 101 12.56 -13.40 20.81
N SER A 102 13.14 -14.60 20.86
CA SER A 102 13.49 -15.31 22.08
C SER A 102 14.84 -16.00 21.93
N ALA A 103 15.46 -16.35 23.04
CA ALA A 103 16.72 -17.06 23.05
C ALA A 103 16.82 -17.98 24.26
N GLU A 104 17.57 -19.07 24.10
CA GLU A 104 17.94 -20.01 25.16
C GLU A 104 19.47 -20.07 25.27
N GLY A 105 19.96 -20.34 26.48
CA GLY A 105 21.37 -20.38 26.78
C GLY A 105 22.10 -19.08 26.41
N ARG A 106 23.12 -19.17 25.59
CA ARG A 106 23.87 -18.01 25.09
C ARG A 106 23.22 -17.33 23.89
N GLY A 107 22.13 -17.90 23.38
CA GLY A 107 21.53 -17.47 22.12
C GLY A 107 22.31 -17.94 20.90
N SER A 108 22.03 -17.33 19.76
CA SER A 108 22.68 -17.68 18.50
C SER A 108 22.81 -16.49 17.55
N ALA A 109 23.71 -16.62 16.58
CA ALA A 109 23.78 -15.73 15.42
C ALA A 109 22.56 -15.94 14.52
N ILE A 110 22.09 -14.86 13.91
CA ILE A 110 21.00 -14.86 12.94
C ILE A 110 21.55 -14.47 11.59
N ASN A 111 21.24 -15.28 10.59
CA ASN A 111 21.58 -15.03 9.21
C ASN A 111 20.53 -15.64 8.29
N GLY A 112 20.00 -14.87 7.36
CA GLY A 112 18.99 -15.34 6.44
C GLY A 112 18.21 -14.21 5.78
N THR A 113 17.00 -14.53 5.36
CA THR A 113 16.10 -13.57 4.75
C THR A 113 14.70 -13.67 5.33
N LEU A 114 14.00 -12.55 5.29
CA LEU A 114 12.59 -12.41 5.63
C LEU A 114 11.87 -11.76 4.46
N GLN A 115 10.81 -12.35 3.98
CA GLN A 115 9.90 -11.76 3.02
C GLN A 115 8.49 -11.71 3.62
N LEU A 116 7.90 -10.52 3.61
CA LEU A 116 6.54 -10.28 4.05
C LEU A 116 5.61 -10.32 2.84
N ALA A 117 4.57 -11.13 2.91
CA ALA A 117 3.51 -11.19 1.90
C ALA A 117 2.21 -10.61 2.48
N ILE A 118 1.53 -9.82 1.67
CA ILE A 118 0.24 -9.20 1.99
C ILE A 118 -0.81 -9.82 1.09
N ARG A 119 -1.86 -10.34 1.69
CA ARG A 119 -3.04 -10.83 0.98
C ARG A 119 -4.18 -9.87 1.19
N GLN A 120 -4.51 -9.12 0.16
CA GLN A 120 -5.68 -8.25 0.11
C GLN A 120 -6.91 -9.08 -0.27
N THR A 121 -8.01 -8.87 0.45
CA THR A 121 -9.31 -9.54 0.18
C THR A 121 -10.39 -8.56 -0.24
N ASN A 122 -10.17 -7.26 -0.01
CA ASN A 122 -11.02 -6.16 -0.44
C ASN A 122 -10.13 -4.91 -0.65
N PRO A 123 -10.31 -4.08 -1.70
CA PRO A 123 -11.29 -4.23 -2.79
C PRO A 123 -10.88 -5.28 -3.83
N GLY A 124 -11.90 -5.83 -4.49
CA GLY A 124 -11.72 -6.76 -5.61
C GLY A 124 -11.49 -8.22 -5.18
N PRO A 125 -11.12 -9.08 -6.13
CA PRO A 125 -10.82 -10.47 -5.83
C PRO A 125 -9.57 -10.58 -4.95
N PRO A 126 -9.43 -11.66 -4.15
CA PRO A 126 -8.24 -11.84 -3.31
C PRO A 126 -6.95 -11.85 -4.14
N LEU A 127 -6.02 -10.97 -3.79
CA LEU A 127 -4.70 -10.84 -4.41
C LEU A 127 -3.63 -10.95 -3.34
N THR A 128 -2.49 -11.53 -3.71
CA THR A 128 -1.33 -11.63 -2.83
C THR A 128 -0.13 -11.00 -3.52
N GLY A 129 0.56 -10.12 -2.80
CA GLY A 129 1.83 -9.54 -3.21
C GLY A 129 2.85 -9.64 -2.10
N ALA A 130 4.10 -9.61 -2.45
CA ALA A 130 5.20 -9.67 -1.51
C ALA A 130 5.99 -8.36 -1.52
N LEU A 131 6.34 -7.88 -0.34
CA LEU A 131 7.29 -6.80 -0.17
C LEU A 131 8.70 -7.28 -0.56
N PRO A 132 9.62 -6.37 -0.87
CA PRO A 132 11.03 -6.71 -1.05
C PRO A 132 11.57 -7.54 0.10
N THR A 133 12.48 -8.44 -0.21
CA THR A 133 13.09 -9.32 0.79
C THR A 133 14.06 -8.55 1.68
N ALA A 134 13.89 -8.69 2.99
CA ALA A 134 14.83 -8.17 3.97
C ALA A 134 15.94 -9.18 4.27
N MET A 135 17.17 -8.69 4.44
CA MET A 135 18.29 -9.49 4.95
C MET A 135 18.25 -9.48 6.47
N LEU A 136 18.25 -10.66 7.07
CA LEU A 136 18.39 -10.86 8.52
C LEU A 136 19.85 -11.05 8.87
N SER A 137 20.34 -10.32 9.87
CA SER A 137 21.71 -10.43 10.34
C SER A 137 21.85 -10.06 11.81
N GLY A 138 22.92 -10.50 12.46
CA GLY A 138 23.24 -10.16 13.83
C GLY A 138 23.20 -11.35 14.78
N ALA A 139 22.92 -11.11 16.06
CA ALA A 139 22.82 -12.15 17.07
C ALA A 139 21.76 -11.80 18.12
N ILE A 140 21.10 -12.80 18.66
CA ILE A 140 20.14 -12.66 19.76
C ILE A 140 20.58 -13.55 20.91
N SER A 141 20.64 -12.95 22.10
CA SER A 141 20.80 -13.62 23.38
C SER A 141 19.62 -13.28 24.28
N ILE A 142 19.56 -13.89 25.46
CA ILE A 142 18.49 -13.65 26.42
C ILE A 142 18.35 -12.16 26.78
N THR A 143 19.49 -11.46 26.92
CA THR A 143 19.52 -10.07 27.41
C THR A 143 19.78 -9.03 26.32
N ARG A 144 20.26 -9.44 25.14
CA ARG A 144 20.69 -8.50 24.09
C ARG A 144 20.25 -8.99 22.74
N SER A 145 19.98 -8.03 21.86
CA SER A 145 19.84 -8.25 20.43
C SER A 145 20.69 -7.23 19.69
N THR A 146 21.49 -7.70 18.75
CA THR A 146 22.17 -6.89 17.73
C THR A 146 21.66 -7.25 16.34
N SER A 147 20.45 -7.77 16.28
CA SER A 147 19.86 -8.28 15.05
C SER A 147 19.02 -7.25 14.34
N TYR A 148 19.07 -7.30 13.02
CA TYR A 148 18.43 -6.37 12.12
C TYR A 148 17.77 -7.10 10.96
N ALA A 149 16.65 -6.55 10.48
CA ALA A 149 16.07 -6.88 9.18
C ALA A 149 16.29 -5.67 8.27
N THR A 150 17.09 -5.79 7.22
CA THR A 150 17.49 -4.68 6.36
C THR A 150 17.01 -4.88 4.92
N PHE A 151 16.46 -3.81 4.33
CA PHE A 151 16.00 -3.75 2.93
C PHE A 151 17.03 -3.06 2.01
N GLY A 152 18.30 -3.00 2.42
CA GLY A 152 19.36 -2.35 1.67
C GLY A 152 19.21 -0.83 1.66
N SER A 153 19.37 -0.21 0.51
CA SER A 153 19.26 1.25 0.32
C SER A 153 17.83 1.71 -0.03
N SER A 154 16.88 0.80 -0.12
CA SER A 154 15.50 1.15 -0.44
C SER A 154 14.77 1.64 0.81
N PRO A 155 14.41 2.93 0.91
CA PRO A 155 13.51 3.39 1.93
C PRO A 155 12.11 2.84 1.66
N ASN A 156 11.36 2.56 2.70
CA ASN A 156 9.95 2.25 2.64
C ASN A 156 9.58 1.25 1.53
N PRO A 157 9.94 -0.04 1.68
CA PRO A 157 9.58 -1.05 0.71
C PRO A 157 8.06 -1.16 0.56
N GLU A 158 7.59 -1.21 -0.68
CA GLU A 158 6.18 -1.16 -1.01
C GLU A 158 5.74 -2.28 -1.96
N VAL A 159 4.43 -2.54 -1.96
CA VAL A 159 3.76 -3.40 -2.94
C VAL A 159 2.37 -2.83 -3.27
N THR A 160 2.05 -2.73 -4.55
CA THR A 160 0.73 -2.30 -5.02
C THR A 160 -0.08 -3.53 -5.45
N LEU A 161 -1.31 -3.61 -4.97
CA LEU A 161 -2.26 -4.69 -5.25
C LEU A 161 -3.52 -4.18 -5.98
N GLY A 162 -4.57 -4.96 -5.96
CA GLY A 162 -5.82 -4.64 -6.66
C GLY A 162 -6.48 -3.36 -6.19
N GLY A 163 -7.17 -2.67 -7.10
CA GLY A 163 -7.80 -1.38 -6.80
C GLY A 163 -6.84 -0.23 -6.58
N GLY A 164 -5.58 -0.33 -7.05
CA GLY A 164 -4.57 0.70 -6.84
C GLY A 164 -4.16 0.88 -5.38
N VAL A 165 -4.35 -0.14 -4.54
CA VAL A 165 -3.97 -0.08 -3.11
C VAL A 165 -2.48 -0.38 -2.97
N THR A 166 -1.74 0.54 -2.38
CA THR A 166 -0.31 0.41 -2.09
C THR A 166 -0.09 0.23 -0.59
N TYR A 167 0.67 -0.78 -0.25
CA TYR A 167 1.12 -1.11 1.10
C TYR A 167 2.59 -0.76 1.21
N GLU A 168 2.91 0.17 2.07
CA GLU A 168 4.26 0.70 2.29
C GLU A 168 4.68 0.38 3.73
N LEU A 169 5.87 -0.18 3.90
CA LEU A 169 6.41 -0.53 5.20
C LEU A 169 7.30 0.60 5.71
N ASP A 170 7.01 1.15 6.89
CA ASP A 170 7.84 2.17 7.52
C ASP A 170 9.16 1.56 7.97
N THR A 171 10.27 2.11 7.54
CA THR A 171 11.59 1.64 7.93
C THR A 171 12.43 2.76 8.53
N SER A 172 13.30 2.40 9.47
CA SER A 172 14.26 3.34 10.03
C SER A 172 15.53 3.36 9.19
N LYS A 173 16.09 4.55 8.96
CA LYS A 173 17.39 4.75 8.32
C LYS A 173 18.53 4.52 9.32
N ASN A 174 19.70 4.20 8.79
CA ASN A 174 20.94 3.98 9.55
C ASN A 174 20.89 2.76 10.49
N ILE A 175 20.25 1.70 10.02
CA ILE A 175 20.28 0.43 10.73
C ILE A 175 21.72 -0.13 10.73
N ASN A 176 22.16 -0.64 11.89
CA ASN A 176 23.47 -1.23 12.07
C ASN A 176 24.64 -0.27 11.73
N ASN A 177 24.51 1.03 12.03
CA ASN A 177 25.48 2.07 11.71
C ASN A 177 25.88 2.15 10.22
N LYS A 178 25.02 1.63 9.35
CA LYS A 178 25.16 1.70 7.89
C LYS A 178 24.01 2.52 7.30
N THR A 179 24.23 3.08 6.13
CA THR A 179 23.16 3.76 5.37
C THR A 179 22.21 2.72 4.77
N GLN A 180 21.52 1.99 5.63
CA GLN A 180 20.55 0.95 5.27
C GLN A 180 19.23 1.25 5.95
N TYR A 181 18.15 0.83 5.31
CA TYR A 181 16.80 0.94 5.84
C TYR A 181 16.33 -0.41 6.37
N GLY A 182 15.59 -0.40 7.47
CA GLY A 182 15.10 -1.64 8.05
C GLY A 182 14.57 -1.49 9.47
N TYR A 183 14.59 -2.59 10.20
CA TYR A 183 14.15 -2.70 11.59
C TYR A 183 15.24 -3.27 12.47
N THR A 184 15.30 -2.76 13.69
CA THR A 184 16.04 -3.42 14.77
C THR A 184 15.14 -4.47 15.41
N ILE A 185 15.64 -5.69 15.54
CA ILE A 185 14.94 -6.77 16.25
C ILE A 185 15.22 -6.59 17.74
N VAL A 186 14.19 -6.31 18.50
CA VAL A 186 14.28 -6.03 19.94
C VAL A 186 14.71 -7.27 20.71
N SER A 187 15.50 -7.07 21.76
CA SER A 187 15.99 -8.18 22.59
C SER A 187 14.84 -8.85 23.40
N PRO A 188 14.95 -10.14 23.71
CA PRO A 188 13.97 -10.84 24.53
C PRO A 188 13.69 -10.18 25.88
N ALA A 189 14.70 -9.55 26.48
CA ALA A 189 14.61 -8.85 27.76
C ALA A 189 13.90 -7.49 27.68
N SER A 190 13.72 -6.94 26.49
CA SER A 190 13.10 -5.64 26.26
C SER A 190 11.79 -5.81 25.48
N GLY A 191 10.71 -5.16 25.92
CA GLY A 191 9.43 -5.17 25.22
C GLY A 191 8.88 -6.57 24.91
N LYS A 192 9.18 -7.57 25.72
CA LYS A 192 8.86 -8.99 25.48
C LYS A 192 9.47 -9.55 24.20
N GLY A 193 10.52 -8.94 23.67
CA GLY A 193 11.16 -9.31 22.43
C GLY A 193 10.35 -8.95 21.17
N GLN A 194 9.35 -8.10 21.27
CA GLN A 194 8.44 -7.78 20.17
C GLN A 194 8.92 -6.56 19.37
N SER A 195 9.02 -6.71 18.08
CA SER A 195 9.32 -5.66 17.10
C SER A 195 8.14 -5.52 16.16
N SER A 196 7.37 -4.45 16.30
CA SER A 196 6.19 -4.19 15.46
C SER A 196 6.61 -3.82 14.04
N LEU A 197 5.91 -4.35 13.06
CA LEU A 197 6.00 -3.99 11.66
C LEU A 197 4.82 -3.09 11.33
N GLN A 198 5.10 -1.81 11.17
CA GLN A 198 4.10 -0.79 10.88
C GLN A 198 4.38 -0.18 9.51
N GLY A 199 3.37 0.46 8.95
CA GLY A 199 3.48 1.16 7.69
C GLY A 199 2.20 1.87 7.32
N ASN A 200 2.09 2.21 6.06
CA ASN A 200 0.97 2.97 5.53
C ASN A 200 0.27 2.18 4.42
N ILE A 201 -1.02 2.38 4.33
CA ILE A 201 -1.83 1.92 3.21
C ILE A 201 -2.40 3.15 2.53
N SER A 202 -2.19 3.25 1.22
CA SER A 202 -2.77 4.30 0.38
C SER A 202 -3.55 3.70 -0.77
N ALA A 203 -4.55 4.42 -1.25
CA ALA A 203 -5.30 4.05 -2.44
C ALA A 203 -5.18 5.17 -3.46
N THR A 204 -4.70 4.82 -4.65
CA THR A 204 -4.77 5.73 -5.80
C THR A 204 -6.18 5.68 -6.37
N PRO A 205 -6.86 6.82 -6.53
CA PRO A 205 -8.18 6.84 -7.16
C PRO A 205 -8.07 6.19 -8.55
N GLU A 206 -8.79 5.11 -8.77
CA GLU A 206 -8.93 4.58 -10.13
C GLU A 206 -9.60 5.64 -10.99
N PRO A 207 -9.07 5.98 -12.18
CA PRO A 207 -9.78 6.83 -13.12
C PRO A 207 -11.07 6.10 -13.51
N ARG A 208 -12.16 6.47 -12.87
CA ARG A 208 -13.45 5.80 -13.01
C ARG A 208 -13.85 5.79 -14.48
N LEU A 209 -14.29 4.63 -14.93
CA LEU A 209 -14.89 4.44 -16.26
C LEU A 209 -15.94 5.52 -16.55
N LEU A 210 -16.68 5.97 -15.52
CA LEU A 210 -17.64 7.07 -15.57
C LEU A 210 -17.00 8.43 -15.89
N THR A 211 -15.80 8.72 -15.39
CA THR A 211 -15.10 9.97 -15.72
C THR A 211 -14.60 9.95 -17.16
N LEU A 212 -14.05 8.82 -17.61
CA LEU A 212 -13.62 8.61 -18.99
C LEU A 212 -14.80 8.62 -19.97
N THR A 213 -15.91 7.97 -19.61
CA THR A 213 -17.13 8.00 -20.43
C THR A 213 -17.76 9.39 -20.48
N SER A 214 -17.80 10.13 -19.38
CA SER A 214 -18.32 11.51 -19.37
C SER A 214 -17.47 12.46 -20.20
N ILE A 215 -16.13 12.35 -20.16
CA ILE A 215 -15.23 13.11 -21.05
C ILE A 215 -15.44 12.71 -22.50
N GLY A 216 -15.60 11.41 -22.79
CA GLY A 216 -15.92 10.89 -24.11
C GLY A 216 -17.25 11.42 -24.64
N PHE A 217 -18.30 11.42 -23.84
CA PHE A 217 -19.62 11.97 -24.21
C PHE A 217 -19.56 13.49 -24.42
N ALA A 218 -18.88 14.23 -23.56
CA ALA A 218 -18.67 15.67 -23.74
C ALA A 218 -17.95 15.99 -25.06
N GLY A 219 -16.92 15.22 -25.39
CA GLY A 219 -16.21 15.32 -26.66
C GLY A 219 -17.11 15.06 -27.87
N LEU A 220 -17.93 14.02 -27.84
CA LEU A 220 -18.90 13.68 -28.90
C LEU A 220 -19.95 14.78 -29.09
N VAL A 221 -20.46 15.35 -28.00
CA VAL A 221 -21.41 16.46 -28.05
C VAL A 221 -20.80 17.68 -28.71
N VAL A 222 -19.56 18.06 -28.35
CA VAL A 222 -18.85 19.20 -28.97
C VAL A 222 -18.64 18.97 -30.48
N VAL A 223 -18.26 17.77 -30.88
CA VAL A 223 -18.05 17.41 -32.30
C VAL A 223 -19.39 17.46 -33.08
N ALA A 224 -20.47 16.94 -32.48
CA ALA A 224 -21.80 16.97 -33.10
C ALA A 224 -22.30 18.41 -33.31
N PHE A 225 -22.11 19.28 -32.30
CA PHE A 225 -22.44 20.70 -32.42
C PHE A 225 -21.62 21.39 -33.50
N ARG A 226 -20.31 21.16 -33.57
CA ARG A 226 -19.43 21.74 -34.58
C ARG A 226 -19.80 21.31 -36.00
N ARG A 227 -20.23 20.07 -36.23
CA ARG A 227 -20.73 19.58 -37.53
C ARG A 227 -22.04 20.24 -37.95
N ARG A 228 -22.94 20.51 -36.98
CA ARG A 228 -24.24 21.12 -37.26
C ARG A 228 -24.11 22.59 -37.66
N PHE A 229 -23.17 23.33 -37.05
CA PHE A 229 -22.89 24.72 -37.42
C PHE A 229 -22.23 24.84 -38.79
N ARG A 230 -21.36 23.91 -39.21
CA ARG A 230 -20.72 23.92 -40.56
C ARG A 230 -21.67 23.59 -41.71
N ARG A 231 -22.86 23.00 -41.43
CA ARG A 231 -23.85 22.72 -42.47
C ARG A 231 -24.89 23.83 -42.62
N ALA A 232 -24.86 24.83 -41.77
CA ALA A 232 -25.81 25.94 -41.76
C ALA A 232 -25.24 27.23 -42.33
N THR A 233 -23.98 27.21 -42.76
CA THR A 233 -23.29 28.24 -43.57
C THR A 233 -23.08 27.71 -45.00
#